data_26405a75c65344a0eca64eca514a7735
#
_entry.id   26405a75c65344a0eca64eca514a7735
#
_cell.length_a   1.000
_cell.length_b   1.000
_cell.length_c   1.000
_cell.angle_alpha   90.00
_cell.angle_beta   90.00
_cell.angle_gamma   90.00
#
_symmetry.space_group_name_H-M   'P 1'
#
loop_
_entity.id
_entity.type
_entity.pdbx_description
1 polymer ?
#
loop_
_entity_poly.entity_id
_entity_poly.type
_entity_poly.pdbx_seq_one_letter_code
_entity_poly.pdbx_strand_id
1 'polypeptide(L)'
;MEARKIIITGGATRIGAAIAKKLSGPKVEIVIHYNKSKSKAEKLKKELKKNGTIVYLVKADLGSENDVDKIIKFSKFKLKYFDCLINNASLFENDKLENFTVKDWDLHLNANLKAPALLSKGFAKNIRGKNNNIINIIDQRVFKLTPYFFSYTLS
;
A
#
# COMPACT_ATOMS: atom_id res chain seq x y z
N MET A 1 11.33 21.67 11.39
CA MET A 1 10.18 20.90 10.85
C MET A 1 10.37 19.44 11.22
N GLU A 2 9.33 18.81 11.74
CA GLU A 2 9.32 17.36 12.06
C GLU A 2 9.40 16.52 10.77
N ALA A 3 9.82 15.25 10.91
CA ALA A 3 9.90 14.32 9.78
C ALA A 3 8.50 13.92 9.30
N ARG A 4 8.29 13.91 7.98
CA ARG A 4 7.06 13.42 7.35
C ARG A 4 7.01 11.89 7.37
N LYS A 5 5.91 11.29 7.81
CA LYS A 5 5.79 9.86 8.09
C LYS A 5 4.76 9.20 7.19
N ILE A 6 5.24 8.33 6.29
CA ILE A 6 4.48 7.83 5.15
C ILE A 6 4.41 6.30 5.18
N ILE A 7 3.26 5.75 4.87
CA ILE A 7 3.05 4.31 4.64
C ILE A 7 2.68 4.12 3.18
N ILE A 8 3.37 3.21 2.46
CA ILE A 8 3.09 2.90 1.05
C ILE A 8 2.88 1.40 0.90
N THR A 9 1.68 0.99 0.52
CA THR A 9 1.43 -0.42 0.19
C THR A 9 1.89 -0.74 -1.23
N GLY A 10 2.47 -1.94 -1.44
CA GLY A 10 3.05 -2.30 -2.73
C GLY A 10 4.19 -1.36 -3.17
N GLY A 11 4.85 -0.70 -2.19
CA GLY A 11 5.82 0.36 -2.43
C GLY A 11 7.18 -0.11 -2.99
N ALA A 12 7.38 -1.43 -3.18
CA ALA A 12 8.68 -1.97 -3.60
C ALA A 12 8.92 -1.95 -5.12
N THR A 13 7.88 -1.75 -5.93
CA THR A 13 7.94 -1.90 -7.41
C THR A 13 7.04 -0.90 -8.13
N ARG A 14 7.27 -0.74 -9.44
CA ARG A 14 6.39 0.02 -10.35
C ARG A 14 6.01 1.40 -9.77
N ILE A 15 4.72 1.73 -9.78
CA ILE A 15 4.14 3.00 -9.32
C ILE A 15 4.52 3.27 -7.85
N GLY A 16 4.37 2.29 -6.96
CA GLY A 16 4.71 2.45 -5.54
C GLY A 16 6.18 2.83 -5.31
N ALA A 17 7.11 2.22 -6.07
CA ALA A 17 8.52 2.56 -5.99
C ALA A 17 8.81 3.97 -6.54
N ALA A 18 8.14 4.37 -7.63
CA ALA A 18 8.27 5.72 -8.19
C ALA A 18 7.76 6.78 -7.20
N ILE A 19 6.63 6.51 -6.55
CA ILE A 19 6.09 7.38 -5.50
C ILE A 19 7.08 7.49 -4.33
N ALA A 20 7.60 6.34 -3.83
CA ALA A 20 8.57 6.33 -2.74
C ALA A 20 9.83 7.17 -3.07
N LYS A 21 10.35 7.05 -4.30
CA LYS A 21 11.48 7.86 -4.78
C LYS A 21 11.14 9.35 -4.84
N LYS A 22 9.98 9.71 -5.37
CA LYS A 22 9.56 11.12 -5.49
C LYS A 22 9.37 11.79 -4.13
N LEU A 23 8.91 11.04 -3.14
CA LEU A 23 8.67 11.54 -1.78
C LEU A 23 9.93 11.46 -0.89
N SER A 24 11.00 10.81 -1.35
CA SER A 24 12.22 10.62 -0.57
C SER A 24 13.00 11.92 -0.35
N GLY A 25 13.67 12.01 0.78
CA GLY A 25 14.54 13.14 1.13
C GLY A 25 14.84 13.20 2.62
N PRO A 26 15.66 14.17 3.05
CA PRO A 26 15.91 14.44 4.46
C PRO A 26 14.59 14.73 5.20
N LYS A 27 14.47 14.27 6.45
CA LYS A 27 13.25 14.42 7.27
C LYS A 27 12.02 13.71 6.69
N VAL A 28 12.23 12.60 5.99
CA VAL A 28 11.15 11.71 5.55
C VAL A 28 11.41 10.30 6.11
N GLU A 29 10.37 9.72 6.71
CA GLU A 29 10.36 8.34 7.16
C GLU A 29 9.28 7.56 6.39
N ILE A 30 9.64 6.46 5.75
CA ILE A 30 8.72 5.68 4.92
C ILE A 30 8.69 4.23 5.41
N VAL A 31 7.49 3.71 5.66
CA VAL A 31 7.22 2.27 5.72
C VAL A 31 6.79 1.80 4.34
N ILE A 32 7.58 0.92 3.74
CA ILE A 32 7.29 0.26 2.47
C ILE A 32 6.77 -1.15 2.76
N HIS A 33 5.50 -1.38 2.42
CA HIS A 33 4.93 -2.72 2.42
C HIS A 33 5.24 -3.44 1.10
N TYR A 34 5.55 -4.74 1.19
CA TYR A 34 5.69 -5.66 0.06
C TYR A 34 5.15 -7.05 0.43
N ASN A 35 4.70 -7.83 -0.55
CA ASN A 35 4.34 -9.24 -0.35
C ASN A 35 5.49 -10.16 -0.81
N LYS A 36 5.71 -10.32 -2.12
CA LYS A 36 6.70 -11.26 -2.70
C LYS A 36 8.03 -10.59 -3.11
N SER A 37 8.07 -9.27 -3.23
CA SER A 37 9.17 -8.52 -3.85
C SER A 37 10.29 -8.11 -2.88
N LYS A 38 10.77 -9.01 -1.98
CA LYS A 38 11.77 -8.71 -0.94
C LYS A 38 13.04 -8.08 -1.51
N SER A 39 13.65 -8.70 -2.52
CA SER A 39 14.91 -8.22 -3.12
C SER A 39 14.77 -6.79 -3.67
N LYS A 40 13.64 -6.49 -4.36
CA LYS A 40 13.36 -5.16 -4.89
C LYS A 40 13.13 -4.14 -3.77
N ALA A 41 12.44 -4.54 -2.68
CA ALA A 41 12.23 -3.69 -1.51
C ALA A 41 13.56 -3.32 -0.84
N GLU A 42 14.48 -4.28 -0.65
CA GLU A 42 15.80 -4.02 -0.08
C GLU A 42 16.67 -3.14 -0.98
N LYS A 43 16.64 -3.35 -2.30
CA LYS A 43 17.33 -2.47 -3.25
C LYS A 43 16.82 -1.03 -3.16
N LEU A 44 15.50 -0.86 -3.19
CA LEU A 44 14.86 0.46 -3.06
C LEU A 44 15.20 1.13 -1.73
N LYS A 45 15.13 0.39 -0.62
CA LYS A 45 15.55 0.90 0.70
C LYS A 45 16.98 1.46 0.69
N LYS A 46 17.94 0.72 0.08
CA LYS A 46 19.34 1.19 -0.04
C LYS A 46 19.42 2.47 -0.86
N GLU A 47 18.67 2.57 -1.94
CA GLU A 47 18.62 3.76 -2.80
C GLU A 47 18.06 4.97 -2.05
N LEU A 48 16.92 4.84 -1.39
CA LEU A 48 16.26 5.96 -0.69
C LEU A 48 17.07 6.46 0.50
N LYS A 49 17.79 5.56 1.18
CA LYS A 49 18.70 5.96 2.27
C LYS A 49 19.80 6.91 1.82
N LYS A 50 20.27 6.81 0.57
CA LYS A 50 21.29 7.73 0.02
C LYS A 50 20.77 9.17 -0.05
N ASN A 51 19.45 9.36 -0.15
CA ASN A 51 18.79 10.66 -0.15
C ASN A 51 18.41 11.15 1.26
N GLY A 52 18.91 10.51 2.31
CA GLY A 52 18.62 10.88 3.70
C GLY A 52 17.27 10.38 4.24
N THR A 53 16.55 9.52 3.50
CA THR A 53 15.25 8.98 3.93
C THR A 53 15.44 7.81 4.91
N ILE A 54 14.68 7.78 5.98
CA ILE A 54 14.60 6.62 6.87
C ILE A 54 13.55 5.66 6.30
N VAL A 55 13.97 4.42 5.98
CA VAL A 55 13.10 3.44 5.33
C VAL A 55 12.97 2.17 6.17
N TYR A 56 11.74 1.80 6.45
CA TYR A 56 11.36 0.54 7.08
C TYR A 56 10.64 -0.36 6.07
N LEU A 57 10.87 -1.65 6.15
CA LEU A 57 10.23 -2.63 5.27
C LEU A 57 9.32 -3.55 6.10
N VAL A 58 8.12 -3.82 5.60
CA VAL A 58 7.20 -4.78 6.20
C VAL A 58 6.68 -5.74 5.14
N LYS A 59 6.86 -7.06 5.39
CA LYS A 59 6.27 -8.11 4.57
C LYS A 59 4.90 -8.46 5.12
N ALA A 60 3.88 -8.44 4.26
CA ALA A 60 2.51 -8.81 4.58
C ALA A 60 1.77 -9.29 3.33
N ASP A 61 0.68 -10.04 3.52
CA ASP A 61 -0.30 -10.36 2.50
C ASP A 61 -1.57 -9.55 2.75
N LEU A 62 -1.97 -8.70 1.81
CA LEU A 62 -3.19 -7.89 1.95
C LEU A 62 -4.48 -8.72 1.84
N GLY A 63 -4.41 -9.96 1.40
CA GLY A 63 -5.51 -10.91 1.49
C GLY A 63 -5.82 -11.38 2.92
N SER A 64 -4.91 -11.13 3.87
CA SER A 64 -5.02 -11.55 5.27
C SER A 64 -5.24 -10.35 6.21
N GLU A 65 -6.34 -10.34 6.95
CA GLU A 65 -6.63 -9.30 7.94
C GLU A 65 -5.54 -9.19 9.02
N ASN A 66 -5.01 -10.32 9.47
CA ASN A 66 -3.93 -10.34 10.46
C ASN A 66 -2.66 -9.66 9.92
N ASP A 67 -2.36 -9.86 8.64
CA ASP A 67 -1.20 -9.24 8.00
C ASP A 67 -1.45 -7.73 7.75
N VAL A 68 -2.68 -7.32 7.46
CA VAL A 68 -3.07 -5.90 7.38
C VAL A 68 -2.89 -5.22 8.75
N ASP A 69 -3.35 -5.83 9.83
CA ASP A 69 -3.16 -5.33 11.20
C ASP A 69 -1.67 -5.25 11.57
N LYS A 70 -0.88 -6.24 11.17
CA LYS A 70 0.57 -6.24 11.33
C LYS A 70 1.22 -5.02 10.65
N ILE A 71 0.77 -4.58 9.47
CA ILE A 71 1.30 -3.37 8.82
C ILE A 71 1.07 -2.16 9.72
N ILE A 72 -0.13 -1.99 10.27
CA ILE A 72 -0.47 -0.86 11.14
C ILE A 72 0.35 -0.90 12.44
N LYS A 73 0.41 -2.05 13.11
CA LYS A 73 1.19 -2.22 14.36
C LYS A 73 2.67 -1.94 14.14
N PHE A 74 3.26 -2.49 13.06
CA PHE A 74 4.65 -2.26 12.70
C PHE A 74 4.91 -0.78 12.40
N SER A 75 4.03 -0.15 11.61
CA SER A 75 4.16 1.27 11.25
C SER A 75 4.06 2.16 12.48
N LYS A 76 3.11 1.90 13.39
CA LYS A 76 2.98 2.62 14.66
C LYS A 76 4.24 2.49 15.53
N PHE A 77 4.80 1.28 15.62
CA PHE A 77 6.03 1.05 16.39
C PHE A 77 7.21 1.86 15.82
N LYS A 78 7.36 1.93 14.48
CA LYS A 78 8.47 2.61 13.81
C LYS A 78 8.27 4.12 13.71
N LEU A 79 7.09 4.56 13.28
CA LEU A 79 6.82 5.96 12.96
C LEU A 79 6.24 6.75 14.13
N LYS A 80 5.59 6.09 15.11
CA LYS A 80 4.86 6.66 16.25
C LYS A 80 3.52 7.31 15.88
N TYR A 81 3.43 8.02 14.76
CA TYR A 81 2.21 8.60 14.17
C TYR A 81 2.33 8.58 12.64
N PHE A 82 1.25 8.92 11.94
CA PHE A 82 1.20 8.86 10.48
C PHE A 82 0.74 10.20 9.90
N ASP A 83 1.37 10.62 8.79
CA ASP A 83 0.98 11.82 8.04
C ASP A 83 0.38 11.47 6.69
N CYS A 84 0.77 10.33 6.09
CA CYS A 84 0.26 9.91 4.80
C CYS A 84 0.18 8.39 4.69
N LEU A 85 -0.97 7.90 4.21
CA LEU A 85 -1.16 6.52 3.78
C LEU A 85 -1.38 6.51 2.27
N ILE A 86 -0.60 5.70 1.54
CA ILE A 86 -0.77 5.50 0.10
C ILE A 86 -1.15 4.04 -0.15
N ASN A 87 -2.41 3.79 -0.41
CA ASN A 87 -2.95 2.52 -0.84
C ASN A 87 -2.67 2.36 -2.34
N ASN A 88 -1.55 1.71 -2.66
CA ASN A 88 -1.07 1.50 -4.01
C ASN A 88 -0.98 0.02 -4.39
N ALA A 89 -0.92 -0.89 -3.42
CA ALA A 89 -0.92 -2.32 -3.71
C ALA A 89 -2.22 -2.73 -4.40
N SER A 90 -2.11 -3.58 -5.41
CA SER A 90 -3.25 -4.13 -6.12
C SER A 90 -2.94 -5.56 -6.55
N LEU A 91 -3.94 -6.42 -6.49
CA LEU A 91 -3.99 -7.69 -7.18
C LEU A 91 -4.74 -7.47 -8.51
N PHE A 92 -4.21 -8.01 -9.61
CA PHE A 92 -4.75 -7.84 -10.95
C PHE A 92 -4.66 -9.17 -11.71
N GLU A 93 -5.67 -10.01 -11.54
CA GLU A 93 -5.77 -11.31 -12.20
C GLU A 93 -6.97 -11.30 -13.16
N ASN A 94 -6.85 -12.06 -14.27
CA ASN A 94 -7.88 -12.08 -15.30
C ASN A 94 -8.98 -13.09 -14.96
N ASP A 95 -10.22 -12.62 -14.96
CA ASP A 95 -11.43 -13.42 -14.85
C ASP A 95 -12.56 -12.78 -15.67
N LYS A 96 -13.70 -13.47 -15.77
CA LYS A 96 -14.91 -12.99 -16.43
C LYS A 96 -16.13 -13.36 -15.60
N LEU A 97 -17.26 -12.69 -15.85
CA LEU A 97 -18.53 -13.00 -15.19
C LEU A 97 -18.92 -14.48 -15.28
N GLU A 98 -18.63 -15.12 -16.42
CA GLU A 98 -19.05 -16.51 -16.65
C GLU A 98 -18.16 -17.55 -15.94
N ASN A 99 -16.93 -17.17 -15.54
CA ASN A 99 -15.95 -18.16 -15.06
C ASN A 99 -15.16 -17.74 -13.81
N PHE A 100 -15.46 -16.60 -13.19
CA PHE A 100 -14.80 -16.24 -11.94
C PHE A 100 -15.15 -17.27 -10.85
N THR A 101 -14.21 -17.53 -9.97
CA THR A 101 -14.43 -18.38 -8.80
C THR A 101 -14.61 -17.51 -7.55
N VAL A 102 -15.27 -18.08 -6.51
CA VAL A 102 -15.35 -17.40 -5.20
C VAL A 102 -13.95 -17.05 -4.67
N LYS A 103 -12.97 -17.89 -4.95
CA LYS A 103 -11.57 -17.63 -4.58
C LYS A 103 -11.01 -16.38 -5.28
N ASP A 104 -11.24 -16.22 -6.58
CA ASP A 104 -10.77 -15.05 -7.34
C ASP A 104 -11.45 -13.77 -6.83
N TRP A 105 -12.75 -13.85 -6.59
CA TRP A 105 -13.55 -12.81 -5.97
C TRP A 105 -12.97 -12.37 -4.62
N ASP A 106 -12.79 -13.32 -3.70
CA ASP A 106 -12.26 -13.03 -2.36
C ASP A 106 -10.85 -12.46 -2.40
N LEU A 107 -9.99 -12.97 -3.29
CA LEU A 107 -8.64 -12.45 -3.46
C LEU A 107 -8.64 -10.96 -3.87
N HIS A 108 -9.44 -10.59 -4.87
CA HIS A 108 -9.53 -9.21 -5.33
C HIS A 108 -10.16 -8.30 -4.28
N LEU A 109 -11.34 -8.65 -3.74
CA LEU A 109 -12.01 -7.81 -2.75
C LEU A 109 -11.22 -7.67 -1.46
N ASN A 110 -10.57 -8.71 -0.99
CA ASN A 110 -9.74 -8.64 0.20
C ASN A 110 -8.53 -7.72 -0.01
N ALA A 111 -7.80 -7.88 -1.12
CA ALA A 111 -6.57 -7.14 -1.36
C ALA A 111 -6.80 -5.68 -1.80
N ASN A 112 -7.80 -5.45 -2.68
CA ASN A 112 -7.98 -4.15 -3.34
C ASN A 112 -8.99 -3.24 -2.63
N LEU A 113 -9.97 -3.81 -1.90
CA LEU A 113 -11.03 -3.05 -1.23
C LEU A 113 -10.93 -3.13 0.29
N LYS A 114 -10.97 -4.35 0.86
CA LYS A 114 -11.02 -4.55 2.31
C LYS A 114 -9.73 -4.10 2.99
N ALA A 115 -8.56 -4.46 2.45
CA ALA A 115 -7.28 -4.08 3.02
C ALA A 115 -7.09 -2.54 3.04
N PRO A 116 -7.30 -1.78 1.95
CA PRO A 116 -7.30 -0.31 1.98
C PRO A 116 -8.25 0.28 3.02
N ALA A 117 -9.46 -0.26 3.16
CA ALA A 117 -10.41 0.20 4.18
C ALA A 117 -9.90 -0.02 5.61
N LEU A 118 -9.36 -1.22 5.91
CA LEU A 118 -8.78 -1.54 7.22
C LEU A 118 -7.53 -0.72 7.51
N LEU A 119 -6.65 -0.53 6.52
CA LEU A 119 -5.47 0.33 6.64
C LEU A 119 -5.87 1.78 6.90
N SER A 120 -6.88 2.29 6.22
CA SER A 120 -7.43 3.64 6.41
C SER A 120 -8.01 3.81 7.81
N LYS A 121 -8.76 2.81 8.31
CA LYS A 121 -9.25 2.78 9.70
C LYS A 121 -8.09 2.80 10.71
N GLY A 122 -7.05 2.00 10.48
CA GLY A 122 -5.86 1.96 11.33
C GLY A 122 -5.06 3.26 11.25
N PHE A 123 -4.95 3.87 10.08
CA PHE A 123 -4.31 5.16 9.85
C PHE A 123 -5.01 6.27 10.65
N ALA A 124 -6.33 6.39 10.52
CA ALA A 124 -7.13 7.42 11.19
C ALA A 124 -6.97 7.40 12.72
N LYS A 125 -6.74 6.23 13.32
CA LYS A 125 -6.50 6.07 14.77
C LYS A 125 -5.10 6.49 15.23
N ASN A 126 -4.17 6.75 14.30
CA ASN A 126 -2.76 7.01 14.62
C ASN A 126 -2.21 8.28 13.94
N ILE A 127 -3.07 9.17 13.49
CA ILE A 127 -2.69 10.48 12.96
C ILE A 127 -2.29 11.44 14.08
N ARG A 128 -1.53 12.49 13.70
CA ARG A 128 -1.18 13.60 14.56
C ARG A 128 -1.38 14.93 13.82
N GLY A 129 -2.07 15.86 14.46
CA GLY A 129 -2.34 17.17 13.86
C GLY A 129 -3.39 17.12 12.73
N LYS A 130 -3.38 18.13 11.85
CA LYS A 130 -4.44 18.33 10.84
C LYS A 130 -4.01 18.06 9.38
N ASN A 131 -2.72 17.91 9.11
CA ASN A 131 -2.18 17.77 7.74
C ASN A 131 -1.93 16.30 7.37
N ASN A 132 -2.99 15.49 7.39
CA ASN A 132 -2.92 14.07 7.12
C ASN A 132 -3.66 13.72 5.83
N ASN A 133 -3.16 12.74 5.08
CA ASN A 133 -3.73 12.35 3.80
C ASN A 133 -3.83 10.84 3.67
N ILE A 134 -4.93 10.37 3.07
CA ILE A 134 -5.07 9.03 2.53
C ILE A 134 -5.20 9.17 1.01
N ILE A 135 -4.34 8.47 0.27
CA ILE A 135 -4.33 8.45 -1.19
C ILE A 135 -4.58 7.03 -1.65
N ASN A 136 -5.64 6.82 -2.41
CA ASN A 136 -5.94 5.55 -3.06
C ASN A 136 -5.56 5.64 -4.54
N ILE A 137 -4.68 4.75 -4.99
CA ILE A 137 -4.33 4.62 -6.40
C ILE A 137 -5.35 3.68 -7.04
N ILE A 138 -6.22 4.23 -7.86
CA ILE A 138 -7.29 3.51 -8.56
C ILE A 138 -6.97 3.39 -10.05
N ASP A 139 -7.53 2.35 -10.69
CA ASP A 139 -7.33 2.08 -12.11
C ASP A 139 -8.32 2.87 -12.98
N GLN A 140 -7.94 3.14 -14.23
CA GLN A 140 -8.81 3.72 -15.25
C GLN A 140 -10.07 2.89 -15.55
N ARG A 141 -10.10 1.62 -15.15
CA ARG A 141 -11.27 0.75 -15.30
C ARG A 141 -12.51 1.24 -14.59
N VAL A 142 -12.37 2.15 -13.64
CA VAL A 142 -13.50 2.89 -13.06
C VAL A 142 -14.33 3.61 -14.15
N PHE A 143 -13.68 4.06 -15.22
CA PHE A 143 -14.32 4.78 -16.33
C PHE A 143 -14.41 3.99 -17.63
N LYS A 144 -13.56 2.94 -17.78
CA LYS A 144 -13.49 2.15 -19.01
C LYS A 144 -13.66 0.66 -18.69
N LEU A 145 -14.89 0.24 -18.59
CA LEU A 145 -15.25 -1.15 -18.30
C LEU A 145 -14.92 -2.09 -19.48
N THR A 146 -14.60 -3.33 -19.16
CA THR A 146 -14.41 -4.43 -20.14
C THR A 146 -15.01 -5.71 -19.57
N PRO A 147 -15.35 -6.71 -20.39
CA PRO A 147 -15.84 -8.01 -19.91
C PRO A 147 -14.76 -8.86 -19.22
N TYR A 148 -13.49 -8.45 -19.32
CA TYR A 148 -12.36 -9.09 -18.66
C TYR A 148 -12.05 -8.42 -17.32
N PHE A 149 -11.40 -9.16 -16.40
CA PHE A 149 -11.04 -8.66 -15.07
C PHE A 149 -12.27 -8.26 -14.25
N PHE A 150 -13.28 -9.14 -14.26
CA PHE A 150 -14.57 -8.85 -13.66
C PHE A 150 -14.47 -8.55 -12.16
N SER A 151 -13.93 -9.47 -11.36
CA SER A 151 -13.83 -9.26 -9.91
C SER A 151 -12.84 -8.14 -9.54
N TYR A 152 -11.77 -7.95 -10.34
CA TYR A 152 -10.88 -6.81 -10.18
C TYR A 152 -11.61 -5.48 -10.42
N THR A 153 -12.45 -5.40 -11.44
CA THR A 153 -13.17 -4.16 -11.79
C THR A 153 -14.15 -3.72 -10.68
N LEU A 154 -14.67 -4.70 -9.93
CA LEU A 154 -15.58 -4.47 -8.81
C LEU A 154 -14.85 -4.22 -7.47
N SER A 155 -13.54 -4.44 -7.43
CA SER A 155 -12.71 -4.29 -6.23
C SER A 155 -11.97 -2.96 -6.20
#